data_9073a09f4bfcdb23e2ef6c0c9f263f8a
#
_entry.id   9073a09f4bfcdb23e2ef6c0c9f263f8a
#
_cell.length_a   1.000
_cell.length_b   1.000
_cell.length_c   1.000
_cell.angle_alpha   90.00
_cell.angle_beta   90.00
_cell.angle_gamma   90.00
#
_symmetry.space_group_name_H-M   'P 1'
#
loop_
_entity.id
_entity.type
_entity.pdbx_description
1 polymer ?
#
loop_
_entity_poly.entity_id
_entity_poly.type
_entity_poly.pdbx_seq_one_letter_code
_entity_poly.pdbx_strand_id
1 'polypeptide(L)'
;MFFNKKKENTNNNSYLVKIAALLVHTAKIDEKYTNAEEEIIKKTLLDLGANQNELETLITKAKLSEENANQILDFTREIKNLQEIDKIKIIKSLWRIIYSNKDADMYETNLMRRLSGLLYVDSKTMGDIKEEIKKENL
;
A
#
# COMPACT_ATOMS: atom_id res chain seq x y z
N MET A 1 22.14 -22.47 0.87
CA MET A 1 21.23 -22.13 -0.22
C MET A 1 19.76 -22.28 0.15
N PHE A 2 19.36 -23.40 0.74
CA PHE A 2 17.99 -23.56 1.21
C PHE A 2 17.59 -22.55 2.28
N PHE A 3 18.51 -22.23 3.18
CA PHE A 3 18.24 -21.27 4.25
C PHE A 3 18.04 -19.85 3.74
N ASN A 4 18.77 -19.46 2.71
CA ASN A 4 18.65 -18.13 2.13
C ASN A 4 17.31 -17.93 1.43
N LYS A 5 16.81 -18.97 0.75
CA LYS A 5 15.48 -18.92 0.12
C LYS A 5 14.38 -18.79 1.15
N LYS A 6 14.48 -19.51 2.26
CA LYS A 6 13.50 -19.40 3.36
C LYS A 6 13.54 -18.05 4.03
N LYS A 7 14.72 -17.47 4.23
CA LYS A 7 14.89 -16.14 4.79
C LYS A 7 14.31 -15.07 3.85
N GLU A 8 14.57 -15.19 2.56
CA GLU A 8 14.06 -14.25 1.56
C GLU A 8 12.54 -14.31 1.50
N ASN A 9 11.95 -15.50 1.53
CA ASN A 9 10.49 -15.66 1.53
C ASN A 9 9.86 -15.12 2.81
N THR A 10 10.50 -15.33 3.96
CA THR A 10 10.02 -14.80 5.24
C THR A 10 10.10 -13.28 5.27
N ASN A 11 11.19 -12.71 4.76
CA ASN A 11 11.39 -11.26 4.67
C ASN A 11 10.41 -10.64 3.68
N ASN A 12 10.16 -11.30 2.55
CA ASN A 12 9.19 -10.86 1.56
C ASN A 12 7.78 -10.85 2.13
N ASN A 13 7.42 -11.87 2.91
CA ASN A 13 6.10 -11.93 3.52
C ASN A 13 5.89 -10.83 4.55
N SER A 14 6.88 -10.60 5.42
CA SER A 14 6.82 -9.52 6.41
C SER A 14 6.64 -8.16 5.75
N TYR A 15 7.37 -7.95 4.69
CA TYR A 15 7.39 -6.76 3.88
C TYR A 15 6.05 -6.55 3.16
N LEU A 16 5.53 -7.59 2.54
CA LEU A 16 4.24 -7.53 1.85
C LEU A 16 3.11 -7.27 2.84
N VAL A 17 3.19 -7.82 4.06
CA VAL A 17 2.22 -7.55 5.12
C VAL A 17 2.23 -6.07 5.49
N LYS A 18 3.42 -5.46 5.61
CA LYS A 18 3.52 -4.03 5.93
C LYS A 18 2.94 -3.15 4.83
N ILE A 19 3.21 -3.49 3.58
CA ILE A 19 2.63 -2.78 2.43
C ILE A 19 1.10 -2.93 2.45
N ALA A 20 0.62 -4.15 2.60
CA ALA A 20 -0.81 -4.41 2.65
C ALA A 20 -1.48 -3.68 3.81
N ALA A 21 -0.82 -3.62 4.97
CA ALA A 21 -1.34 -2.91 6.14
C ALA A 21 -1.50 -1.40 5.86
N LEU A 22 -0.54 -0.80 5.16
CA LEU A 22 -0.64 0.60 4.76
C LEU A 22 -1.81 0.81 3.80
N LEU A 23 -1.99 -0.09 2.84
CA LEU A 23 -3.10 -0.01 1.89
C LEU A 23 -4.45 -0.19 2.61
N VAL A 24 -4.54 -1.13 3.54
CA VAL A 24 -5.75 -1.33 4.35
C VAL A 24 -6.05 -0.08 5.18
N HIS A 25 -5.02 0.50 5.79
CA HIS A 25 -5.17 1.73 6.58
C HIS A 25 -5.77 2.85 5.74
N THR A 26 -5.25 3.02 4.52
CA THR A 26 -5.76 4.04 3.60
C THR A 26 -7.21 3.77 3.23
N ALA A 27 -7.55 2.51 2.96
CA ALA A 27 -8.91 2.12 2.59
C ALA A 27 -9.90 2.33 3.74
N LYS A 28 -9.46 2.29 4.98
CA LYS A 28 -10.31 2.44 6.16
C LYS A 28 -10.51 3.88 6.62
N ILE A 29 -9.87 4.84 5.98
CA ILE A 29 -9.94 6.24 6.42
C ILE A 29 -11.39 6.77 6.40
N ASP A 30 -12.16 6.37 5.40
CA ASP A 30 -13.57 6.78 5.28
C ASP A 30 -14.54 5.84 6.01
N GLU A 31 -14.02 4.96 6.85
CA GLU A 31 -14.77 3.96 7.63
C GLU A 31 -15.44 2.88 6.78
N LYS A 32 -15.20 2.86 5.48
CA LYS A 32 -15.75 1.85 4.58
C LYS A 32 -14.61 1.09 3.89
N TYR A 33 -14.50 -0.19 4.18
CA TYR A 33 -13.57 -1.07 3.49
C TYR A 33 -14.37 -1.88 2.45
N THR A 34 -14.23 -1.53 1.19
CA THR A 34 -15.04 -2.10 0.11
C THR A 34 -14.34 -3.26 -0.57
N ASN A 35 -15.11 -4.09 -1.29
CA ASN A 35 -14.55 -5.16 -2.11
C ASN A 35 -13.68 -4.61 -3.24
N ALA A 36 -14.04 -3.45 -3.79
CA ALA A 36 -13.24 -2.80 -4.83
C ALA A 36 -11.86 -2.43 -4.30
N GLU A 37 -11.79 -1.90 -3.09
CA GLU A 37 -10.53 -1.56 -2.44
C GLU A 37 -9.70 -2.81 -2.16
N GLU A 38 -10.32 -3.89 -1.69
CA GLU A 38 -9.62 -5.14 -1.44
C GLU A 38 -9.04 -5.74 -2.73
N GLU A 39 -9.75 -5.63 -3.85
CA GLU A 39 -9.24 -6.09 -5.14
C GLU A 39 -8.01 -5.29 -5.58
N ILE A 40 -8.00 -3.98 -5.33
CA ILE A 40 -6.83 -3.14 -5.61
C ILE A 40 -5.63 -3.62 -4.79
N ILE A 41 -5.85 -3.91 -3.52
CA ILE A 41 -4.79 -4.39 -2.62
C ILE A 41 -4.24 -5.73 -3.11
N LYS A 42 -5.11 -6.68 -3.45
CA LYS A 42 -4.71 -7.98 -3.95
C LYS A 42 -3.87 -7.88 -5.21
N LYS A 43 -4.31 -7.05 -6.16
CA LYS A 43 -3.60 -6.85 -7.42
C LYS A 43 -2.21 -6.25 -7.17
N THR A 44 -2.13 -5.30 -6.26
CA THR A 44 -0.85 -4.68 -5.91
C THR A 44 0.11 -5.69 -5.33
N LEU A 45 -0.37 -6.54 -4.43
CA LEU A 45 0.47 -7.57 -3.82
C LEU A 45 0.99 -8.56 -4.86
N LEU A 46 0.15 -8.94 -5.83
CA LEU A 46 0.57 -9.79 -6.93
C LEU A 46 1.64 -9.10 -7.79
N ASP A 47 1.46 -7.81 -8.09
CA ASP A 47 2.43 -7.04 -8.86
C ASP A 47 3.77 -6.91 -8.13
N LEU A 48 3.76 -6.99 -6.80
CA LEU A 48 4.97 -6.92 -5.97
C LEU A 48 5.58 -8.29 -5.69
N GLY A 49 5.03 -9.35 -6.25
CA GLY A 49 5.62 -10.67 -6.18
C GLY A 49 4.93 -11.67 -5.26
N ALA A 50 3.78 -11.33 -4.69
CA ALA A 50 3.03 -12.28 -3.87
C ALA A 50 2.46 -13.41 -4.72
N ASN A 51 2.36 -14.59 -4.14
CA ASN A 51 1.69 -15.71 -4.78
C ASN A 51 0.18 -15.65 -4.52
N GLN A 52 -0.60 -16.08 -5.50
CA GLN A 52 -2.05 -16.05 -5.37
C GLN A 52 -2.55 -16.85 -4.17
N ASN A 53 -1.88 -17.94 -3.85
CA ASN A 53 -2.22 -18.79 -2.71
C ASN A 53 -2.03 -18.10 -1.37
N GLU A 54 -1.20 -17.06 -1.32
CA GLU A 54 -0.84 -16.35 -0.10
C GLU A 54 -1.69 -15.10 0.15
N LEU A 55 -2.47 -14.65 -0.84
CA LEU A 55 -3.17 -13.38 -0.76
C LEU A 55 -4.10 -13.26 0.43
N GLU A 56 -4.93 -14.27 0.67
CA GLU A 56 -5.87 -14.24 1.79
C GLU A 56 -5.14 -14.19 3.14
N THR A 57 -4.07 -14.94 3.27
CA THR A 57 -3.24 -14.94 4.48
C THR A 57 -2.57 -13.59 4.68
N LEU A 58 -2.02 -13.01 3.61
CA LEU A 58 -1.36 -11.71 3.68
C LEU A 58 -2.35 -10.62 4.08
N ILE A 59 -3.54 -10.63 3.52
CA ILE A 59 -4.57 -9.63 3.84
C ILE A 59 -5.04 -9.78 5.28
N THR A 60 -5.26 -11.02 5.74
CA THR A 60 -5.66 -11.27 7.12
C THR A 60 -4.61 -10.74 8.10
N LYS A 61 -3.33 -11.03 7.84
CA LYS A 61 -2.23 -10.53 8.66
C LYS A 61 -2.14 -9.01 8.60
N ALA A 62 -2.37 -8.43 7.43
CA ALA A 62 -2.33 -6.99 7.24
C ALA A 62 -3.43 -6.29 8.05
N LYS A 63 -4.63 -6.83 8.04
CA LYS A 63 -5.74 -6.29 8.81
C LYS A 63 -5.46 -6.32 10.31
N LEU A 64 -4.88 -7.42 10.79
CA LEU A 64 -4.49 -7.52 12.19
C LEU A 64 -3.38 -6.54 12.55
N SER A 65 -2.39 -6.42 11.68
CA SER A 65 -1.27 -5.49 11.86
C SER A 65 -1.78 -4.05 11.91
N GLU A 66 -2.70 -3.69 11.02
CA GLU A 66 -3.27 -2.35 10.98
C GLU A 66 -4.11 -2.05 12.22
N GLU A 67 -4.92 -3.00 12.70
CA GLU A 67 -5.72 -2.83 13.89
C GLU A 67 -4.87 -2.63 15.15
N ASN A 68 -3.71 -3.27 15.22
CA ASN A 68 -2.83 -3.22 16.38
C ASN A 68 -1.80 -2.11 16.31
N ALA A 69 -1.70 -1.41 15.18
CA ALA A 69 -0.70 -0.36 15.01
C ALA A 69 -1.19 0.96 15.60
N ASN A 70 -0.28 1.65 16.27
CA ASN A 70 -0.56 2.97 16.85
C ASN A 70 -0.22 4.10 15.88
N GLN A 71 0.66 3.85 14.91
CA GLN A 71 1.15 4.88 14.00
C GLN A 71 1.41 4.30 12.61
N ILE A 72 1.20 5.15 11.62
CA ILE A 72 1.48 4.82 10.22
C ILE A 72 2.96 4.48 10.00
N LEU A 73 3.84 5.01 10.85
CA LEU A 73 5.28 4.73 10.80
C LEU A 73 5.59 3.23 10.89
N ASP A 74 4.72 2.48 11.56
CA ASP A 74 4.89 1.03 11.67
C ASP A 74 4.89 0.34 10.30
N PHE A 75 4.26 0.97 9.31
CA PHE A 75 4.15 0.42 7.96
C PHE A 75 5.15 1.04 6.99
N THR A 76 5.49 2.31 7.17
CA THR A 76 6.31 3.04 6.20
C THR A 76 7.81 2.81 6.36
N ARG A 77 8.23 2.40 7.55
CA ARG A 77 9.65 2.26 7.87
C ARG A 77 10.40 1.35 6.91
N GLU A 78 9.81 0.24 6.52
CA GLU A 78 10.42 -0.71 5.61
C GLU A 78 10.23 -0.29 4.15
N ILE A 79 9.12 0.38 3.85
CA ILE A 79 8.77 0.79 2.48
C ILE A 79 9.72 1.86 1.96
N LYS A 80 10.16 2.77 2.83
CA LYS A 80 11.02 3.88 2.41
C LYS A 80 12.34 3.45 1.78
N ASN A 81 12.79 2.24 2.08
CA ASN A 81 14.07 1.71 1.57
C ASN A 81 13.91 0.90 0.28
N LEU A 82 12.71 0.81 -0.26
CA LEU A 82 12.45 0.10 -1.50
C LEU A 82 13.05 0.79 -2.70
N GLN A 83 13.18 0.01 -3.79
CA GLN A 83 13.53 0.59 -5.08
C GLN A 83 12.39 1.50 -5.55
N GLU A 84 12.74 2.50 -6.31
CA GLU A 84 11.80 3.51 -6.79
C GLU A 84 10.61 2.90 -7.52
N ILE A 85 10.86 1.88 -8.36
CA ILE A 85 9.81 1.24 -9.13
C ILE A 85 8.74 0.60 -8.23
N ASP A 86 9.16 0.01 -7.11
CA ASP A 86 8.23 -0.61 -6.16
C ASP A 86 7.47 0.45 -5.37
N LYS A 87 8.14 1.52 -4.97
CA LYS A 87 7.47 2.65 -4.31
C LYS A 87 6.39 3.24 -5.20
N ILE A 88 6.68 3.41 -6.48
CA ILE A 88 5.71 3.95 -7.43
C ILE A 88 4.48 3.05 -7.53
N LYS A 89 4.67 1.73 -7.57
CA LYS A 89 3.55 0.78 -7.59
C LYS A 89 2.66 0.95 -6.35
N ILE A 90 3.28 1.12 -5.20
CA ILE A 90 2.54 1.31 -3.94
C ILE A 90 1.78 2.63 -3.96
N ILE A 91 2.41 3.71 -4.40
CA ILE A 91 1.78 5.02 -4.45
C ILE A 91 0.62 5.04 -5.44
N LYS A 92 0.77 4.39 -6.60
CA LYS A 92 -0.33 4.24 -7.56
C LYS A 92 -1.52 3.55 -6.91
N SER A 93 -1.26 2.49 -6.15
CA SER A 93 -2.32 1.74 -5.47
C SER A 93 -3.00 2.57 -4.40
N LEU A 94 -2.25 3.38 -3.65
CA LEU A 94 -2.81 4.28 -2.65
C LEU A 94 -3.77 5.27 -3.31
N TRP A 95 -3.38 5.89 -4.43
CA TRP A 95 -4.26 6.81 -5.15
C TRP A 95 -5.46 6.09 -5.75
N ARG A 96 -5.29 4.85 -6.24
CA ARG A 96 -6.41 4.07 -6.76
C ARG A 96 -7.44 3.78 -5.68
N ILE A 97 -6.99 3.45 -4.47
CA ILE A 97 -7.87 3.24 -3.33
C ILE A 97 -8.64 4.53 -3.02
N ILE A 98 -7.93 5.65 -2.96
CA ILE A 98 -8.53 6.95 -2.65
C ILE A 98 -9.60 7.30 -3.70
N TYR A 99 -9.29 7.15 -4.99
CA TYR A 99 -10.22 7.50 -6.05
C TYR A 99 -11.28 6.44 -6.33
N SER A 100 -11.17 5.25 -5.73
CA SER A 100 -12.21 4.21 -5.90
C SER A 100 -13.56 4.66 -5.34
N ASN A 101 -13.55 5.59 -4.40
CA ASN A 101 -14.74 6.18 -3.81
C ASN A 101 -15.15 7.49 -4.48
N LYS A 102 -14.51 7.84 -5.59
CA LYS A 102 -14.77 9.00 -6.46
C LYS A 102 -14.36 10.36 -5.90
N ASP A 103 -14.32 10.52 -4.58
CA ASP A 103 -13.95 11.81 -3.98
C ASP A 103 -12.77 11.64 -3.04
N ALA A 104 -11.63 12.23 -3.39
CA ALA A 104 -10.50 12.32 -2.47
C ALA A 104 -10.80 13.44 -1.49
N ASP A 105 -11.06 13.08 -0.24
CA ASP A 105 -11.33 14.09 0.78
C ASP A 105 -10.02 14.67 1.36
N MET A 106 -10.19 15.62 2.26
CA MET A 106 -9.07 16.33 2.86
C MET A 106 -8.16 15.39 3.67
N TYR A 107 -8.72 14.40 4.35
CA TYR A 107 -7.94 13.47 5.16
C TYR A 107 -7.04 12.60 4.28
N GLU A 108 -7.58 12.14 3.16
CA GLU A 108 -6.84 11.30 2.23
C GLU A 108 -5.72 12.10 1.56
N THR A 109 -5.99 13.36 1.19
CA THR A 109 -4.99 14.25 0.61
C THR A 109 -3.86 14.54 1.60
N ASN A 110 -4.22 14.79 2.87
CA ASN A 110 -3.24 15.02 3.93
C ASN A 110 -2.40 13.77 4.20
N LEU A 111 -3.02 12.59 4.17
CA LEU A 111 -2.29 11.34 4.31
C LEU A 111 -1.24 11.20 3.21
N MET A 112 -1.61 11.46 1.96
CA MET A 112 -0.67 11.32 0.84
C MET A 112 0.47 12.32 0.92
N ARG A 113 0.20 13.54 1.39
CA ARG A 113 1.25 14.54 1.61
C ARG A 113 2.24 14.06 2.67
N ARG A 114 1.73 13.49 3.75
CA ARG A 114 2.56 12.95 4.82
C ARG A 114 3.39 11.75 4.32
N LEU A 115 2.78 10.87 3.53
CA LEU A 115 3.46 9.70 2.98
C LEU A 115 4.58 10.08 2.02
N SER A 116 4.43 11.18 1.29
CA SER A 116 5.50 11.70 0.43
C SER A 116 6.81 11.84 1.21
N GLY A 117 6.74 12.47 2.39
CA GLY A 117 7.90 12.61 3.25
C GLY A 117 8.38 11.30 3.84
N LEU A 118 7.45 10.48 4.33
CA LEU A 118 7.79 9.23 5.01
C LEU A 118 8.39 8.18 4.07
N LEU A 119 7.98 8.18 2.81
CA LEU A 119 8.46 7.21 1.83
C LEU A 119 9.62 7.74 0.98
N TYR A 120 10.06 8.97 1.23
CA TYR A 120 11.13 9.63 0.46
C TYR A 120 10.80 9.71 -1.03
N VAL A 121 9.58 10.12 -1.33
CA VAL A 121 9.13 10.36 -2.70
C VAL A 121 8.83 11.85 -2.83
N ASP A 122 9.38 12.50 -3.86
CA ASP A 122 9.20 13.94 -3.98
C ASP A 122 7.76 14.31 -4.36
N SER A 123 7.41 15.54 -4.04
CA SER A 123 6.04 16.04 -4.23
C SER A 123 5.62 16.07 -5.69
N LYS A 124 6.56 16.30 -6.60
CA LYS A 124 6.27 16.29 -8.03
C LYS A 124 5.87 14.91 -8.51
N THR A 125 6.65 13.89 -8.12
CA THR A 125 6.36 12.50 -8.46
C THR A 125 4.99 12.09 -7.91
N MET A 126 4.70 12.45 -6.66
CA MET A 126 3.41 12.18 -6.04
C MET A 126 2.26 12.81 -6.82
N GLY A 127 2.42 14.06 -7.22
CA GLY A 127 1.41 14.79 -7.98
C GLY A 127 1.21 14.22 -9.39
N ASP A 128 2.29 13.83 -10.05
CA ASP A 128 2.23 13.23 -11.37
C ASP A 128 1.48 11.90 -11.34
N ILE A 129 1.75 11.07 -10.34
CA ILE A 129 1.06 9.79 -10.16
C ILE A 129 -0.42 10.04 -9.86
N LYS A 130 -0.72 11.00 -9.00
CA LYS A 130 -2.11 11.37 -8.68
C LYS A 130 -2.90 11.69 -9.95
N GLU A 131 -2.34 12.53 -10.82
CA GLU A 131 -3.01 12.91 -12.07
C GLU A 131 -3.18 11.73 -13.01
N GLU A 132 -2.19 10.85 -13.09
CA GLU A 132 -2.26 9.64 -13.89
C GLU A 132 -3.42 8.74 -13.43
N ILE A 133 -3.52 8.51 -12.13
CA ILE A 133 -4.57 7.64 -11.56
C ILE A 133 -5.95 8.30 -11.69
N LYS A 134 -6.02 9.61 -11.50
CA LYS A 134 -7.26 10.35 -11.65
C LYS A 134 -7.83 10.18 -13.05
N LYS A 135 -6.96 10.17 -14.08
CA LYS A 135 -7.38 9.95 -15.46
C LYS A 135 -7.90 8.54 -15.71
N GLU A 136 -7.39 7.54 -14.99
CA GLU A 136 -7.88 6.16 -15.12
C GLU A 136 -9.36 6.04 -14.73
N ASN A 137 -9.82 6.88 -13.82
CA ASN A 137 -11.19 6.82 -13.30
C ASN A 137 -12.19 7.62 -14.13
N LEU A 138 -11.73 8.26 -15.18
CA LEU A 138 -12.59 8.94 -16.12
C LEU A 138 -12.97 8.02 -17.28
#